data_603fe3dcf1f1772e7ecf35fd9f414266
#
_entry.id   603fe3dcf1f1772e7ecf35fd9f414266
#
_cell.length_a   1.000
_cell.length_b   1.000
_cell.length_c   1.000
_cell.angle_alpha   90.00
_cell.angle_beta   90.00
_cell.angle_gamma   90.00
#
_symmetry.space_group_name_H-M   'P 1'
#
loop_
_entity.id
_entity.type
_entity.pdbx_description
1 polymer ?
#
loop_
_entity_poly.entity_id
_entity_poly.type
_entity_poly.pdbx_seq_one_letter_code
_entity_poly.pdbx_strand_id
1 'polypeptide(L)'
;RDVLGSRGLGDVYKRQAQQLYQKTSIAAQGFEETNLPDSFFDAVVGNVPFGDFKVPDKRYDKHKFLVHDYFFAKSLDKLRPGGVMALITSKGTMDKENSAVRKYIAQRADLLGAIRLPNNTFKGNAGTEVVSDILILQKRDRIVDIEPDWVQLGTDENGILMNRYFVEHPEMLSLIHI
;
A
#
# COMPACT_ATOMS: atom_id res chain seq x y z
N ARG A 1 9.23 9.59 12.61
CA ARG A 1 10.32 10.45 13.09
C ARG A 1 11.44 9.65 13.76
N ASP A 2 11.14 8.43 14.13
CA ASP A 2 12.14 7.50 14.70
C ASP A 2 13.03 6.86 13.63
N VAL A 3 12.74 7.09 12.38
CA VAL A 3 13.62 6.74 11.25
C VAL A 3 15.00 7.41 11.38
N LEU A 4 15.10 8.57 12.00
CA LEU A 4 16.38 9.25 12.26
C LEU A 4 17.13 8.66 13.45
N GLY A 5 16.44 8.14 14.46
CA GLY A 5 17.05 7.37 15.57
C GLY A 5 17.50 5.97 15.14
N SER A 6 16.97 5.45 14.06
CA SER A 6 17.26 4.11 13.54
C SER A 6 18.38 4.06 12.50
N ARG A 7 19.08 5.15 12.21
CA ARG A 7 20.19 5.10 11.22
C ARG A 7 21.19 4.00 11.52
N GLY A 8 21.58 3.85 12.78
CA GLY A 8 22.46 2.76 13.21
C GLY A 8 21.82 1.38 13.10
N LEU A 9 20.56 1.25 13.47
CA LEU A 9 19.78 0.00 13.35
C LEU A 9 19.52 -0.34 11.88
N GLY A 10 19.18 0.64 11.06
CA GLY A 10 19.00 0.47 9.60
C GLY A 10 20.24 -0.12 8.94
N ASP A 11 21.43 0.34 9.31
CA ASP A 11 22.69 -0.19 8.79
C ASP A 11 22.96 -1.62 9.26
N VAL A 12 22.60 -1.97 10.50
CA VAL A 12 22.72 -3.33 11.02
C VAL A 12 21.81 -4.28 10.28
N TYR A 13 20.52 -3.93 10.15
CA TYR A 13 19.55 -4.74 9.41
C TYR A 13 19.91 -4.86 7.92
N LYS A 14 20.43 -3.80 7.31
CA LYS A 14 20.92 -3.84 5.93
C LYS A 14 22.05 -4.87 5.79
N ARG A 15 23.05 -4.84 6.68
CA ARG A 15 24.17 -5.80 6.65
C ARG A 15 23.69 -7.23 6.85
N GLN A 16 22.77 -7.45 7.78
CA GLN A 16 22.18 -8.78 8.01
C GLN A 16 21.43 -9.27 6.77
N ALA A 17 20.58 -8.42 6.19
CA ALA A 17 19.85 -8.76 4.98
C ALA A 17 20.78 -9.02 3.79
N GLN A 18 21.86 -8.25 3.62
CA GLN A 18 22.87 -8.48 2.59
C GLN A 18 23.61 -9.81 2.75
N GLN A 19 23.84 -10.25 4.00
CA GLN A 19 24.44 -11.55 4.27
C GLN A 19 23.48 -12.71 3.95
N LEU A 20 22.19 -12.53 4.26
CA LEU A 20 21.16 -13.54 4.01
C LEU A 20 20.80 -13.64 2.52
N TYR A 21 20.77 -12.50 1.83
CA TYR A 21 20.31 -12.39 0.43
C TYR A 21 21.40 -11.82 -0.47
N GLN A 22 22.50 -12.56 -0.61
CA GLN A 22 23.72 -12.13 -1.30
C GLN A 22 23.53 -11.75 -2.77
N LYS A 23 22.50 -12.29 -3.42
CA LYS A 23 22.16 -12.01 -4.83
C LYS A 23 21.18 -10.86 -5.01
N THR A 24 20.73 -10.24 -3.90
CA THR A 24 19.72 -9.17 -3.91
C THR A 24 20.37 -7.82 -3.65
N SER A 25 19.99 -6.81 -4.43
CA SER A 25 20.38 -5.43 -4.16
C SER A 25 19.58 -4.90 -2.98
N ILE A 26 20.25 -4.58 -1.88
CA ILE A 26 19.63 -4.10 -0.66
C ILE A 26 20.12 -2.69 -0.34
N ALA A 27 19.19 -1.74 -0.29
CA ALA A 27 19.42 -0.35 0.09
C ALA A 27 18.59 -0.01 1.34
N ALA A 28 19.21 0.66 2.31
CA ALA A 28 18.53 1.24 3.47
C ALA A 28 18.43 2.75 3.26
N GLN A 29 17.34 3.19 2.65
CA GLN A 29 17.09 4.61 2.34
C GLN A 29 15.60 4.86 2.27
N GLY A 30 15.19 6.12 2.36
CA GLY A 30 13.80 6.51 2.15
C GLY A 30 13.36 6.18 0.71
N PHE A 31 12.10 5.81 0.55
CA PHE A 31 11.58 5.51 -0.79
C PHE A 31 11.63 6.74 -1.70
N GLU A 32 11.47 7.93 -1.13
CA GLU A 32 11.61 9.22 -1.83
C GLU A 32 13.01 9.45 -2.40
N GLU A 33 14.04 8.92 -1.73
CA GLU A 33 15.44 9.05 -2.13
C GLU A 33 15.85 8.03 -3.21
N THR A 34 14.98 7.06 -3.51
CA THR A 34 15.30 6.02 -4.49
C THR A 34 15.27 6.56 -5.92
N ASN A 35 16.31 6.25 -6.69
CA ASN A 35 16.39 6.54 -8.13
C ASN A 35 16.14 5.26 -8.95
N LEU A 36 14.98 4.64 -8.73
CA LEU A 36 14.56 3.45 -9.46
C LEU A 36 13.94 3.83 -10.81
N PRO A 37 14.19 3.06 -11.89
CA PRO A 37 13.59 3.33 -13.19
C PRO A 37 12.08 3.14 -13.17
N ASP A 38 11.38 3.96 -13.96
CA ASP A 38 9.94 3.83 -14.17
C ASP A 38 9.65 2.68 -15.13
N SER A 39 8.46 2.07 -14.99
CA SER A 39 7.96 1.01 -15.88
C SER A 39 8.94 -0.15 -16.06
N PHE A 40 9.64 -0.52 -15.00
CA PHE A 40 10.73 -1.50 -15.06
C PHE A 40 10.42 -2.81 -14.32
N PHE A 41 9.83 -2.74 -13.13
CA PHE A 41 9.69 -3.90 -12.27
C PHE A 41 8.46 -4.75 -12.64
N ASP A 42 8.61 -6.07 -12.54
CA ASP A 42 7.52 -7.03 -12.74
C ASP A 42 6.57 -7.07 -11.55
N ALA A 43 7.11 -6.90 -10.34
CA ALA A 43 6.36 -6.95 -9.10
C ALA A 43 6.88 -5.95 -8.07
N VAL A 44 5.96 -5.45 -7.25
CA VAL A 44 6.24 -4.70 -6.02
C VAL A 44 5.48 -5.35 -4.87
N VAL A 45 6.20 -5.72 -3.82
CA VAL A 45 5.61 -6.32 -2.62
C VAL A 45 6.15 -5.60 -1.39
N GLY A 46 5.28 -5.27 -0.46
CA GLY A 46 5.72 -4.58 0.75
C GLY A 46 4.63 -4.30 1.77
N ASN A 47 5.10 -3.86 2.93
CA ASN A 47 4.27 -3.27 3.98
C ASN A 47 4.57 -1.78 4.00
N VAL A 48 3.59 -0.96 3.63
CA VAL A 48 3.79 0.50 3.58
C VAL A 48 3.72 1.10 4.98
N PRO A 49 4.49 2.14 5.26
CA PRO A 49 4.39 2.83 6.54
C PRO A 49 3.01 3.48 6.70
N PHE A 50 2.49 3.43 7.92
CA PHE A 50 1.22 4.05 8.30
C PHE A 50 1.50 5.39 8.98
N GLY A 51 0.69 6.39 8.69
CA GLY A 51 0.80 7.69 9.34
C GLY A 51 0.12 8.81 8.59
N ASP A 52 -0.16 9.90 9.33
CA ASP A 52 -0.81 11.11 8.82
C ASP A 52 0.20 12.18 8.40
N PHE A 53 1.37 11.75 7.94
CA PHE A 53 2.40 12.65 7.42
C PHE A 53 2.58 12.46 5.92
N LYS A 54 3.20 13.47 5.30
CA LYS A 54 3.52 13.49 3.88
C LYS A 54 5.02 13.30 3.69
N VAL A 55 5.38 12.69 2.58
CA VAL A 55 6.77 12.52 2.15
C VAL A 55 7.06 13.58 1.09
N PRO A 56 8.12 14.39 1.23
CA PRO A 56 8.48 15.38 0.23
C PRO A 56 9.07 14.69 -1.00
N ASP A 57 8.33 14.69 -2.10
CA ASP A 57 8.78 14.24 -3.41
C ASP A 57 8.13 15.12 -4.48
N LYS A 58 8.93 15.96 -5.15
CA LYS A 58 8.48 16.97 -6.10
C LYS A 58 7.50 16.43 -7.16
N ARG A 59 7.65 15.18 -7.53
CA ARG A 59 6.78 14.53 -8.54
C ARG A 59 5.36 14.33 -8.03
N TYR A 60 5.19 14.07 -6.73
CA TYR A 60 3.92 13.72 -6.10
C TYR A 60 3.35 14.81 -5.20
N ASP A 61 4.11 15.86 -4.86
CA ASP A 61 3.72 16.94 -3.94
C ASP A 61 2.39 17.60 -4.32
N LYS A 62 2.11 17.73 -5.61
CA LYS A 62 0.84 18.28 -6.13
C LYS A 62 -0.40 17.50 -5.69
N HIS A 63 -0.26 16.21 -5.40
CA HIS A 63 -1.37 15.36 -4.98
C HIS A 63 -1.61 15.39 -3.48
N LYS A 64 -0.65 15.91 -2.70
CA LYS A 64 -0.72 16.01 -1.23
C LYS A 64 -0.96 14.66 -0.54
N PHE A 65 -0.48 13.57 -1.12
CA PHE A 65 -0.65 12.22 -0.61
C PHE A 65 -0.11 12.07 0.82
N LEU A 66 -0.81 11.29 1.65
CA LEU A 66 -0.25 10.74 2.87
C LEU A 66 0.79 9.67 2.51
N VAL A 67 1.65 9.31 3.47
CA VAL A 67 2.77 8.38 3.23
C VAL A 67 2.32 7.08 2.57
N HIS A 68 1.26 6.46 3.03
CA HIS A 68 0.76 5.21 2.43
C HIS A 68 0.26 5.41 0.99
N ASP A 69 -0.45 6.50 0.70
CA ASP A 69 -0.96 6.85 -0.63
C ASP A 69 0.20 7.14 -1.61
N TYR A 70 1.24 7.82 -1.12
CA TYR A 70 2.47 8.08 -1.86
C TYR A 70 3.17 6.77 -2.27
N PHE A 71 3.23 5.78 -1.37
CA PHE A 71 3.83 4.49 -1.69
C PHE A 71 3.10 3.78 -2.83
N PHE A 72 1.75 3.82 -2.86
CA PHE A 72 0.98 3.29 -4.00
C PHE A 72 1.30 4.03 -5.30
N ALA A 73 1.29 5.36 -5.28
CA ALA A 73 1.53 6.16 -6.48
C ALA A 73 2.92 5.91 -7.06
N LYS A 74 3.96 5.97 -6.23
CA LYS A 74 5.34 5.75 -6.68
C LYS A 74 5.59 4.31 -7.13
N SER A 75 5.05 3.33 -6.41
CA SER A 75 5.16 1.91 -6.79
C SER A 75 4.50 1.64 -8.15
N LEU A 76 3.34 2.22 -8.42
CA LEU A 76 2.68 2.11 -9.73
C LEU A 76 3.54 2.68 -10.84
N ASP A 77 4.24 3.79 -10.62
CA ASP A 77 5.14 4.34 -11.63
C ASP A 77 6.34 3.42 -11.91
N LYS A 78 6.83 2.70 -10.89
CA LYS A 78 7.97 1.78 -11.03
C LYS A 78 7.59 0.44 -11.70
N LEU A 79 6.35 -0.01 -11.56
CA LEU A 79 5.86 -1.20 -12.24
C LEU A 79 5.80 -1.00 -13.76
N ARG A 80 6.16 -2.03 -14.52
CA ARG A 80 5.85 -2.10 -15.95
C ARG A 80 4.36 -2.34 -16.20
N PRO A 81 3.83 -2.02 -17.37
CA PRO A 81 2.49 -2.45 -17.77
C PRO A 81 2.30 -3.96 -17.57
N GLY A 82 1.18 -4.37 -16.95
CA GLY A 82 0.89 -5.75 -16.59
C GLY A 82 1.64 -6.25 -15.33
N GLY A 83 2.56 -5.47 -14.78
CA GLY A 83 3.21 -5.77 -13.50
C GLY A 83 2.23 -5.76 -12.33
N VAL A 84 2.51 -6.55 -11.30
CA VAL A 84 1.62 -6.76 -10.15
C VAL A 84 2.20 -6.14 -8.89
N MET A 85 1.34 -5.53 -8.10
CA MET A 85 1.68 -4.98 -6.79
C MET A 85 0.84 -5.66 -5.70
N ALA A 86 1.48 -6.04 -4.60
CA ALA A 86 0.83 -6.53 -3.39
C ALA A 86 1.33 -5.74 -2.19
N LEU A 87 0.54 -4.81 -1.68
CA LEU A 87 0.90 -3.95 -0.56
C LEU A 87 -0.04 -4.14 0.63
N ILE A 88 0.56 -4.18 1.82
CA ILE A 88 -0.18 -4.09 3.08
C ILE A 88 -0.28 -2.61 3.45
N THR A 89 -1.48 -2.15 3.72
CA THR A 89 -1.78 -0.75 4.10
C THR A 89 -2.79 -0.71 5.23
N SER A 90 -3.01 0.47 5.83
CA SER A 90 -4.08 0.66 6.78
C SER A 90 -5.45 0.63 6.08
N LYS A 91 -6.52 0.26 6.82
CA LYS A 91 -7.89 0.33 6.28
C LYS A 91 -8.26 1.69 5.69
N GLY A 92 -7.58 2.76 6.13
CA GLY A 92 -7.83 4.11 5.66
C GLY A 92 -7.64 4.29 4.15
N THR A 93 -6.82 3.49 3.48
CA THR A 93 -6.69 3.54 2.02
C THR A 93 -8.01 3.18 1.34
N MET A 94 -8.70 2.16 1.85
CA MET A 94 -9.97 1.66 1.28
C MET A 94 -11.19 2.42 1.83
N ASP A 95 -11.23 2.74 3.14
CA ASP A 95 -12.43 3.24 3.83
C ASP A 95 -12.50 4.77 3.98
N LYS A 96 -11.50 5.52 3.53
CA LYS A 96 -11.51 6.99 3.64
C LYS A 96 -12.67 7.58 2.81
N GLU A 97 -13.43 8.53 3.38
CA GLU A 97 -14.53 9.21 2.65
C GLU A 97 -14.06 9.83 1.34
N ASN A 98 -12.91 10.53 1.39
CA ASN A 98 -12.32 11.09 0.18
C ASN A 98 -11.78 9.98 -0.72
N SER A 99 -12.44 9.75 -1.86
CA SER A 99 -12.11 8.71 -2.83
C SER A 99 -10.95 9.08 -3.78
N ALA A 100 -10.38 10.27 -3.69
CA ALA A 100 -9.40 10.77 -4.67
C ALA A 100 -8.21 9.83 -4.89
N VAL A 101 -7.70 9.21 -3.81
CA VAL A 101 -6.59 8.26 -3.89
C VAL A 101 -7.01 6.97 -4.58
N ARG A 102 -8.17 6.41 -4.20
CA ARG A 102 -8.71 5.21 -4.85
C ARG A 102 -8.97 5.44 -6.33
N LYS A 103 -9.52 6.60 -6.68
CA LYS A 103 -9.71 7.00 -8.09
C LYS A 103 -8.38 7.11 -8.83
N TYR A 104 -7.36 7.73 -8.21
CA TYR A 104 -6.02 7.82 -8.79
C TYR A 104 -5.45 6.43 -9.09
N ILE A 105 -5.59 5.49 -8.15
CA ILE A 105 -5.11 4.10 -8.31
C ILE A 105 -5.93 3.40 -9.40
N ALA A 106 -7.27 3.47 -9.35
CA ALA A 106 -8.17 2.80 -10.29
C ALA A 106 -7.96 3.21 -11.75
N GLN A 107 -7.59 4.46 -11.97
CA GLN A 107 -7.25 4.94 -13.32
C GLN A 107 -5.96 4.32 -13.87
N ARG A 108 -5.08 3.80 -13.02
CA ARG A 108 -3.75 3.29 -13.36
C ARG A 108 -3.57 1.79 -13.19
N ALA A 109 -4.45 1.16 -12.43
CA ALA A 109 -4.36 -0.26 -12.10
C ALA A 109 -5.74 -0.89 -11.94
N ASP A 110 -5.82 -2.18 -12.23
CA ASP A 110 -6.96 -3.03 -11.88
C ASP A 110 -6.78 -3.56 -10.47
N LEU A 111 -7.82 -3.53 -9.65
CA LEU A 111 -7.86 -4.24 -8.38
C LEU A 111 -8.13 -5.72 -8.67
N LEU A 112 -7.12 -6.57 -8.48
CA LEU A 112 -7.26 -8.02 -8.61
C LEU A 112 -7.90 -8.64 -7.38
N GLY A 113 -7.73 -8.00 -6.22
CA GLY A 113 -8.33 -8.39 -4.97
C GLY A 113 -7.85 -7.56 -3.80
N ALA A 114 -8.63 -7.58 -2.72
CA ALA A 114 -8.25 -6.99 -1.45
C ALA A 114 -8.66 -7.94 -0.31
N ILE A 115 -7.83 -8.02 0.73
CA ILE A 115 -8.10 -8.85 1.91
C ILE A 115 -7.98 -7.95 3.13
N ARG A 116 -9.03 -7.88 3.95
CA ARG A 116 -8.99 -7.17 5.22
C ARG A 116 -8.54 -8.10 6.34
N LEU A 117 -7.45 -7.73 6.99
CA LEU A 117 -6.87 -8.46 8.11
C LEU A 117 -7.51 -8.02 9.43
N PRO A 118 -7.62 -8.93 10.42
CA PRO A 118 -8.09 -8.57 11.75
C PRO A 118 -7.18 -7.54 12.44
N ASN A 119 -7.73 -6.79 13.38
CA ASN A 119 -7.00 -5.75 14.12
C ASN A 119 -5.83 -6.28 14.95
N ASN A 120 -5.83 -7.56 15.32
CA ASN A 120 -4.81 -8.21 16.13
C ASN A 120 -3.69 -8.88 15.30
N THR A 121 -3.75 -8.83 13.97
CA THR A 121 -2.79 -9.50 13.08
C THR A 121 -1.34 -9.10 13.40
N PHE A 122 -1.08 -7.86 13.76
CA PHE A 122 0.27 -7.35 14.05
C PHE A 122 0.55 -7.19 15.54
N LYS A 123 -0.39 -7.56 16.43
CA LYS A 123 -0.25 -7.39 17.88
C LYS A 123 0.97 -8.13 18.44
N GLY A 124 1.20 -9.38 17.99
CA GLY A 124 2.32 -10.20 18.46
C GLY A 124 3.70 -9.73 17.95
N ASN A 125 3.77 -9.17 16.76
CA ASN A 125 5.03 -8.80 16.10
C ASN A 125 5.37 -7.32 16.20
N ALA A 126 4.37 -6.44 16.21
CA ALA A 126 4.57 -4.99 16.19
C ALA A 126 3.92 -4.25 17.36
N GLY A 127 3.22 -4.96 18.26
CA GLY A 127 2.57 -4.36 19.42
C GLY A 127 1.40 -3.41 19.09
N THR A 128 0.92 -3.41 17.84
CA THR A 128 -0.14 -2.52 17.37
C THR A 128 -1.41 -3.28 17.02
N GLU A 129 -2.55 -2.69 17.38
CA GLU A 129 -3.88 -3.16 16.95
C GLU A 129 -4.42 -2.23 15.87
N VAL A 130 -4.13 -2.57 14.62
CA VAL A 130 -4.57 -1.79 13.45
C VAL A 130 -5.21 -2.72 12.43
N VAL A 131 -6.42 -2.39 12.01
CA VAL A 131 -7.03 -3.04 10.85
C VAL A 131 -6.25 -2.66 9.61
N SER A 132 -5.78 -3.67 8.90
CA SER A 132 -4.95 -3.51 7.70
C SER A 132 -5.57 -4.24 6.53
N ASP A 133 -5.33 -3.71 5.34
CA ASP A 133 -5.78 -4.32 4.10
C ASP A 133 -4.56 -4.74 3.26
N ILE A 134 -4.63 -5.93 2.64
CA ILE A 134 -3.72 -6.33 1.57
C ILE A 134 -4.41 -5.98 0.27
N LEU A 135 -3.80 -5.12 -0.55
CA LEU A 135 -4.30 -4.78 -1.87
C LEU A 135 -3.42 -5.43 -2.94
N ILE A 136 -4.05 -6.15 -3.86
CA ILE A 136 -3.38 -6.76 -5.02
C ILE A 136 -3.86 -6.04 -6.27
N LEU A 137 -2.93 -5.37 -6.96
CA LEU A 137 -3.21 -4.50 -8.08
C LEU A 137 -2.36 -4.90 -9.28
N GLN A 138 -2.93 -4.80 -10.49
CA GLN A 138 -2.19 -4.98 -11.73
C GLN A 138 -2.14 -3.66 -12.50
N LYS A 139 -0.92 -3.19 -12.84
CA LYS A 139 -0.75 -1.94 -13.58
C LYS A 139 -1.30 -2.04 -14.99
N ARG A 140 -2.11 -1.05 -15.36
CA ARG A 140 -2.60 -0.89 -16.74
C ARG A 140 -1.48 -0.41 -17.68
N ASP A 141 -1.69 -0.61 -18.96
CA ASP A 141 -0.80 -0.11 -20.02
C ASP A 141 -0.91 1.41 -20.20
N ARG A 142 -2.07 1.97 -19.85
CA ARG A 142 -2.36 3.41 -19.96
C ARG A 142 -3.30 3.87 -18.84
N ILE A 143 -3.35 5.17 -18.63
CA ILE A 143 -4.33 5.78 -17.72
C ILE A 143 -5.70 5.75 -18.41
N VAL A 144 -6.69 5.25 -17.68
CA VAL A 144 -8.08 5.16 -18.15
C VAL A 144 -8.98 5.96 -17.21
N ASP A 145 -9.85 6.79 -17.74
CA ASP A 145 -10.81 7.55 -16.93
C ASP A 145 -12.01 6.66 -16.57
N ILE A 146 -11.83 5.86 -15.54
CA ILE A 146 -12.85 4.95 -15.01
C ILE A 146 -12.96 5.12 -13.50
N GLU A 147 -14.11 4.77 -12.98
CA GLU A 147 -14.42 4.79 -11.56
C GLU A 147 -15.18 3.50 -11.17
N PRO A 148 -14.49 2.37 -11.01
CA PRO A 148 -15.09 1.11 -10.61
C PRO A 148 -15.67 1.20 -9.18
N ASP A 149 -16.59 0.30 -8.84
CA ASP A 149 -17.35 0.31 -7.60
C ASP A 149 -16.48 0.36 -6.33
N TRP A 150 -15.32 -0.29 -6.33
CA TRP A 150 -14.40 -0.26 -5.19
C TRP A 150 -13.77 1.11 -4.89
N VAL A 151 -13.97 2.10 -5.77
CA VAL A 151 -13.57 3.50 -5.47
C VAL A 151 -14.52 4.12 -4.45
N GLN A 152 -15.75 3.64 -4.35
CA GLN A 152 -16.80 4.16 -3.48
C GLN A 152 -16.90 3.37 -2.17
N LEU A 153 -17.57 3.98 -1.19
CA LEU A 153 -17.99 3.31 0.03
C LEU A 153 -19.38 2.73 -0.13
N GLY A 154 -19.69 1.74 0.69
CA GLY A 154 -21.00 1.14 0.82
C GLY A 154 -21.29 0.81 2.27
N THR A 155 -22.49 0.35 2.55
CA THR A 155 -22.93 -0.04 3.89
C THR A 155 -23.28 -1.52 3.86
N ASP A 156 -22.75 -2.29 4.81
CA ASP A 156 -23.07 -3.71 4.96
C ASP A 156 -24.49 -3.91 5.54
N GLU A 157 -24.92 -5.16 5.69
CA GLU A 157 -26.22 -5.54 6.26
C GLU A 157 -26.41 -5.10 7.73
N ASN A 158 -25.31 -4.83 8.45
CA ASN A 158 -25.31 -4.36 9.84
C ASN A 158 -25.24 -2.83 9.95
N GLY A 159 -25.26 -2.09 8.82
CA GLY A 159 -25.17 -0.65 8.80
C GLY A 159 -23.73 -0.11 8.94
N ILE A 160 -22.72 -0.95 8.78
CA ILE A 160 -21.32 -0.55 8.89
C ILE A 160 -20.81 0.02 7.56
N LEU A 161 -20.34 1.27 7.59
CA LEU A 161 -19.74 1.93 6.44
C LEU A 161 -18.31 1.41 6.20
N MET A 162 -18.07 0.90 5.00
CA MET A 162 -16.77 0.41 4.55
C MET A 162 -16.62 0.53 3.04
N ASN A 163 -15.46 0.15 2.50
CA ASN A 163 -15.28 0.10 1.06
C ASN A 163 -16.28 -0.85 0.40
N ARG A 164 -16.86 -0.43 -0.71
CA ARG A 164 -17.87 -1.19 -1.43
C ARG A 164 -17.38 -2.58 -1.86
N TYR A 165 -16.09 -2.72 -2.17
CA TYR A 165 -15.48 -4.01 -2.44
C TYR A 165 -15.73 -5.04 -1.32
N PHE A 166 -15.55 -4.63 -0.05
CA PHE A 166 -15.76 -5.55 1.09
C PHE A 166 -17.24 -5.78 1.41
N VAL A 167 -18.13 -4.86 1.03
CA VAL A 167 -19.58 -5.08 1.11
C VAL A 167 -20.02 -6.16 0.09
N GLU A 168 -19.44 -6.14 -1.10
CA GLU A 168 -19.73 -7.07 -2.19
C GLU A 168 -18.97 -8.40 -2.05
N HIS A 169 -17.86 -8.42 -1.31
CA HIS A 169 -16.99 -9.56 -1.06
C HIS A 169 -16.74 -9.78 0.43
N PRO A 170 -17.78 -10.13 1.21
CA PRO A 170 -17.62 -10.33 2.66
C PRO A 170 -16.66 -11.47 3.01
N GLU A 171 -16.45 -12.44 2.12
CA GLU A 171 -15.46 -13.51 2.26
C GLU A 171 -14.01 -13.00 2.31
N MET A 172 -13.76 -11.77 1.84
CA MET A 172 -12.45 -11.12 1.90
C MET A 172 -12.17 -10.42 3.23
N LEU A 173 -13.15 -10.39 4.13
CA LEU A 173 -12.95 -10.00 5.52
C LEU A 173 -12.42 -11.20 6.28
N SER A 174 -11.11 -11.20 6.59
CA SER A 174 -10.52 -12.26 7.41
C SER A 174 -11.00 -12.13 8.86
N LEU A 175 -12.14 -12.74 9.15
CA LEU A 175 -12.65 -12.88 10.50
C LEU A 175 -11.88 -14.03 11.16
N ILE A 176 -11.10 -13.73 12.19
CA ILE A 176 -10.67 -14.79 13.10
C ILE A 176 -11.93 -15.22 13.83
N HIS A 177 -12.45 -16.37 13.46
CA HIS A 177 -13.41 -17.05 14.33
C HIS A 177 -12.68 -17.43 15.62
N ILE A 178 -13.00 -16.70 16.68
CA ILE A 178 -12.63 -17.05 18.05
C ILE A 178 -13.52 -18.21 18.48
#